data_5639e897d0a124453bcbe8e434d35fd3
#
_entry.id   5639e897d0a124453bcbe8e434d35fd3
#
_cell.length_a   1.000
_cell.length_b   1.000
_cell.length_c   1.000
_cell.angle_alpha   90.00
_cell.angle_beta   90.00
_cell.angle_gamma   90.00
#
_symmetry.space_group_name_H-M   'P 1'
#
loop_
_entity.id
_entity.type
_entity.pdbx_description
1 polymer ?
#
loop_
_entity_poly.entity_id
_entity_poly.type
_entity_poly.pdbx_seq_one_letter_code
_entity_poly.pdbx_strand_id
1 'polypeptide(L)'
;MNQLQIAILRWYPVNLTGATFAVGTNPQSIAFDGSSMWVTNNSSNNVTKLRAGDGANLGTFAVGAGPYGLAFDGANIWVASNGDNTVTKLRASDGATLGTFSGFNNPSFVGFDGSNTWVSTNSGVYKLRLADGAILASYPVAAYWGEVKFDGVNIWAVTGTSRTIFELRPSDGTNLGGFFTGLYSTGVAFDGSNMWVANSGDNNVVKLTAGTGGVHDGVNVGTFGVGTRPRGVAFDGTNIWVANQGDNTVSELRASDGTTIGTYPVGSSPIGVAFDGANIWVVNSGDGTVSKL
;
A
#
# COMPACT_ATOMS: atom_id res chain seq x y z
N MET A 1 40.67 6.27 10.09
CA MET A 1 39.41 6.76 9.49
C MET A 1 39.56 8.24 9.22
N ASN A 2 39.31 8.67 8.00
CA ASN A 2 39.39 10.07 7.59
C ASN A 2 38.25 10.87 8.25
N GLN A 3 38.52 12.12 8.67
CA GLN A 3 37.52 13.00 9.31
C GLN A 3 36.26 13.21 8.46
N LEU A 4 36.38 13.14 7.13
CA LEU A 4 35.27 13.17 6.17
C LEU A 4 34.38 11.91 6.28
N GLN A 5 34.94 10.73 6.52
CA GLN A 5 34.17 9.50 6.71
C GLN A 5 33.44 9.49 8.05
N ILE A 6 34.03 10.11 9.08
CA ILE A 6 33.38 10.28 10.40
C ILE A 6 32.26 11.30 10.31
N ALA A 7 32.42 12.36 9.54
CA ALA A 7 31.37 13.33 9.28
C ALA A 7 30.17 12.69 8.52
N ILE A 8 30.44 11.92 7.46
CA ILE A 8 29.40 11.20 6.70
C ILE A 8 28.64 10.23 7.61
N LEU A 9 29.35 9.45 8.45
CA LEU A 9 28.72 8.50 9.39
C LEU A 9 27.92 9.19 10.52
N ARG A 10 28.25 10.44 10.88
CA ARG A 10 27.49 11.23 11.87
C ARG A 10 26.33 12.02 11.26
N TRP A 11 26.37 12.27 9.95
CA TRP A 11 25.29 12.97 9.23
C TRP A 11 24.16 12.04 8.79
N TYR A 12 24.43 10.74 8.68
CA TYR A 12 23.44 9.75 8.27
C TYR A 12 22.20 9.70 9.18
N PRO A 13 22.30 9.82 10.51
CA PRO A 13 21.13 9.91 11.39
C PRO A 13 20.44 11.29 11.39
N VAL A 14 21.13 12.36 11.01
CA VAL A 14 20.57 13.73 11.03
C VAL A 14 19.78 14.05 9.79
N ASN A 15 20.04 13.37 8.67
CA ASN A 15 19.24 13.48 7.44
C ASN A 15 17.96 12.62 7.45
N LEU A 16 17.73 11.83 8.51
CA LEU A 16 16.47 11.11 8.76
C LEU A 16 15.37 12.02 9.36
N THR A 17 15.60 13.30 9.56
CA THR A 17 14.52 14.27 9.79
C THR A 17 13.86 14.57 8.45
N GLY A 18 12.89 13.75 8.12
CA GLY A 18 12.27 13.53 6.86
C GLY A 18 11.98 14.78 6.04
N ALA A 19 12.56 14.83 4.85
CA ALA A 19 12.10 15.78 3.86
C ALA A 19 10.61 15.58 3.61
N THR A 20 9.84 16.66 3.60
CA THR A 20 8.39 16.64 3.38
C THR A 20 8.07 17.33 2.06
N PHE A 21 7.27 16.68 1.22
CA PHE A 21 6.92 17.15 -0.11
C PHE A 21 5.41 17.35 -0.21
N ALA A 22 4.98 18.51 -0.71
CA ALA A 22 3.58 18.82 -0.91
C ALA A 22 2.99 17.99 -2.07
N VAL A 23 1.77 17.49 -1.87
CA VAL A 23 0.94 16.82 -2.87
C VAL A 23 -0.46 17.44 -2.88
N GLY A 24 -1.49 16.75 -3.35
CA GLY A 24 -2.85 17.27 -3.29
C GLY A 24 -3.51 17.09 -1.92
N THR A 25 -4.80 17.41 -1.85
CA THR A 25 -5.58 17.40 -0.60
C THR A 25 -6.04 15.98 -0.26
N ASN A 26 -5.92 15.61 1.02
CA ASN A 26 -6.32 14.30 1.56
C ASN A 26 -5.69 13.13 0.78
N PRO A 27 -4.34 13.08 0.66
CA PRO A 27 -3.68 11.97 -0.01
C PRO A 27 -3.92 10.66 0.72
N GLN A 28 -4.04 9.52 -0.01
CA GLN A 28 -4.46 8.24 0.56
C GLN A 28 -3.42 7.13 0.38
N SER A 29 -2.93 6.92 -0.82
CA SER A 29 -2.07 5.79 -1.16
C SER A 29 -0.87 6.23 -1.96
N ILE A 30 0.18 5.39 -1.95
CA ILE A 30 1.44 5.66 -2.61
C ILE A 30 2.00 4.38 -3.23
N ALA A 31 2.58 4.48 -4.43
CA ALA A 31 3.31 3.39 -5.06
C ALA A 31 4.55 3.92 -5.79
N PHE A 32 5.56 3.08 -5.89
CA PHE A 32 6.81 3.32 -6.61
C PHE A 32 6.80 2.68 -7.99
N ASP A 33 7.17 3.43 -9.04
CA ASP A 33 7.23 2.94 -10.42
C ASP A 33 8.63 2.54 -10.90
N GLY A 34 9.60 2.48 -9.96
CA GLY A 34 11.02 2.24 -10.26
C GLY A 34 11.84 3.54 -10.41
N SER A 35 11.18 4.71 -10.50
CA SER A 35 11.84 6.02 -10.64
C SER A 35 11.13 7.15 -9.87
N SER A 36 9.84 7.00 -9.69
CA SER A 36 8.97 8.04 -9.12
C SER A 36 7.96 7.43 -8.15
N MET A 37 7.55 8.26 -7.19
CA MET A 37 6.45 7.97 -6.29
C MET A 37 5.16 8.55 -6.87
N TRP A 38 4.10 7.75 -6.89
CA TRP A 38 2.77 8.16 -7.31
C TRP A 38 1.84 8.19 -6.10
N VAL A 39 1.14 9.30 -5.89
CA VAL A 39 0.32 9.54 -4.69
C VAL A 39 -1.10 9.90 -5.11
N THR A 40 -2.09 9.15 -4.66
CA THR A 40 -3.51 9.50 -4.86
C THR A 40 -3.91 10.64 -3.92
N ASN A 41 -4.61 11.64 -4.44
CA ASN A 41 -5.13 12.79 -3.69
C ASN A 41 -6.65 12.76 -3.75
N ASN A 42 -7.27 12.17 -2.73
CA ASN A 42 -8.69 11.82 -2.71
C ASN A 42 -9.61 13.03 -2.93
N SER A 43 -9.37 14.13 -2.19
CA SER A 43 -10.23 15.32 -2.29
C SER A 43 -9.88 16.21 -3.48
N SER A 44 -8.71 16.00 -4.11
CA SER A 44 -8.30 16.74 -5.31
C SER A 44 -8.63 16.01 -6.61
N ASN A 45 -9.12 14.78 -6.57
CA ASN A 45 -9.47 13.94 -7.73
C ASN A 45 -8.31 13.77 -8.73
N ASN A 46 -7.10 13.60 -8.23
CA ASN A 46 -5.91 13.48 -9.05
C ASN A 46 -4.83 12.61 -8.39
N VAL A 47 -3.76 12.37 -9.13
CA VAL A 47 -2.56 11.69 -8.66
C VAL A 47 -1.37 12.61 -8.86
N THR A 48 -0.52 12.77 -7.85
CA THR A 48 0.76 13.50 -7.95
C THR A 48 1.89 12.51 -8.20
N LYS A 49 2.78 12.84 -9.16
CA LYS A 49 4.03 12.11 -9.42
C LYS A 49 5.21 12.89 -8.86
N LEU A 50 5.98 12.28 -7.95
CA LEU A 50 7.18 12.86 -7.37
C LEU A 50 8.41 12.06 -7.81
N ARG A 51 9.51 12.76 -8.14
CA ARG A 51 10.80 12.09 -8.40
C ARG A 51 11.33 11.46 -7.10
N ALA A 52 11.64 10.16 -7.10
CA ALA A 52 12.08 9.48 -5.89
C ALA A 52 13.42 10.00 -5.35
N GLY A 53 14.32 10.49 -6.23
CA GLY A 53 15.62 11.00 -5.82
C GLY A 53 15.55 12.24 -4.92
N ASP A 54 14.73 13.23 -5.28
CA ASP A 54 14.71 14.56 -4.64
C ASP A 54 13.31 15.06 -4.25
N GLY A 55 12.24 14.29 -4.53
CA GLY A 55 10.86 14.68 -4.24
C GLY A 55 10.28 15.75 -5.18
N ALA A 56 10.97 16.10 -6.25
CA ALA A 56 10.47 17.09 -7.20
C ALA A 56 9.14 16.65 -7.82
N ASN A 57 8.15 17.54 -7.83
CA ASN A 57 6.86 17.30 -8.46
C ASN A 57 7.04 17.26 -9.99
N LEU A 58 6.78 16.09 -10.59
CA LEU A 58 6.88 15.86 -12.03
C LEU A 58 5.56 16.04 -12.76
N GLY A 59 4.47 16.22 -12.04
CA GLY A 59 3.14 16.44 -12.60
C GLY A 59 2.02 15.99 -11.69
N THR A 60 0.82 16.47 -12.01
CA THR A 60 -0.43 16.10 -11.36
C THR A 60 -1.42 15.71 -12.46
N PHE A 61 -2.00 14.53 -12.35
CA PHE A 61 -2.81 13.90 -13.39
C PHE A 61 -4.23 13.66 -12.88
N ALA A 62 -5.21 14.13 -13.62
CA ALA A 62 -6.62 13.94 -13.27
C ALA A 62 -7.01 12.44 -13.39
N VAL A 63 -7.80 11.96 -12.45
CA VAL A 63 -8.41 10.62 -12.43
C VAL A 63 -9.88 10.74 -12.02
N GLY A 64 -10.55 9.63 -11.78
CA GLY A 64 -11.92 9.64 -11.27
C GLY A 64 -12.05 10.31 -9.89
N ALA A 65 -13.29 10.60 -9.48
CA ALA A 65 -13.59 11.23 -8.20
C ALA A 65 -13.23 10.32 -7.01
N GLY A 66 -12.63 10.90 -5.97
CA GLY A 66 -12.27 10.19 -4.76
C GLY A 66 -11.24 9.06 -4.98
N PRO A 67 -10.09 9.30 -5.63
CA PRO A 67 -9.08 8.27 -5.80
C PRO A 67 -8.55 7.80 -4.44
N TYR A 68 -8.48 6.48 -4.27
CA TYR A 68 -8.09 5.87 -2.99
C TYR A 68 -6.81 5.07 -3.13
N GLY A 69 -6.88 3.83 -3.61
CA GLY A 69 -5.73 2.96 -3.82
C GLY A 69 -5.15 3.06 -5.22
N LEU A 70 -3.86 2.76 -5.34
CA LEU A 70 -3.17 2.68 -6.63
C LEU A 70 -2.14 1.55 -6.64
N ALA A 71 -1.82 1.06 -7.85
CA ALA A 71 -0.76 0.08 -8.06
C ALA A 71 -0.02 0.31 -9.37
N PHE A 72 1.26 -0.07 -9.41
CA PHE A 72 2.10 -0.10 -10.60
C PHE A 72 2.13 -1.51 -11.20
N ASP A 73 1.91 -1.63 -12.52
CA ASP A 73 1.87 -2.91 -13.24
C ASP A 73 3.17 -3.23 -14.01
N GLY A 74 4.22 -2.44 -13.79
CA GLY A 74 5.48 -2.53 -14.53
C GLY A 74 5.60 -1.50 -15.67
N ALA A 75 4.47 -0.89 -16.10
CA ALA A 75 4.44 0.13 -17.16
C ALA A 75 3.41 1.24 -16.88
N ASN A 76 2.37 0.94 -16.13
CA ASN A 76 1.24 1.84 -15.91
C ASN A 76 0.86 1.90 -14.43
N ILE A 77 0.19 2.99 -14.06
CA ILE A 77 -0.43 3.19 -12.75
C ILE A 77 -1.93 2.95 -12.90
N TRP A 78 -2.47 2.07 -12.09
CA TRP A 78 -3.90 1.81 -11.96
C TRP A 78 -4.42 2.47 -10.69
N VAL A 79 -5.49 3.25 -10.80
CA VAL A 79 -6.03 4.05 -9.70
C VAL A 79 -7.51 3.71 -9.50
N ALA A 80 -7.87 3.25 -8.31
CA ALA A 80 -9.25 3.04 -7.92
C ALA A 80 -9.85 4.35 -7.39
N SER A 81 -10.96 4.78 -7.97
CA SER A 81 -11.68 6.00 -7.61
C SER A 81 -13.07 5.62 -7.11
N ASN A 82 -13.28 5.73 -5.79
CA ASN A 82 -14.51 5.27 -5.16
C ASN A 82 -15.69 6.23 -5.30
N GLY A 83 -15.43 7.52 -5.53
CA GLY A 83 -16.48 8.54 -5.64
C GLY A 83 -17.30 8.46 -6.91
N ASP A 84 -16.73 7.98 -8.02
CA ASP A 84 -17.43 7.78 -9.29
C ASP A 84 -17.44 6.33 -9.77
N ASN A 85 -16.99 5.39 -8.94
CA ASN A 85 -16.99 3.96 -9.22
C ASN A 85 -16.16 3.56 -10.45
N THR A 86 -14.99 4.18 -10.63
CA THR A 86 -14.10 3.93 -11.76
C THR A 86 -12.73 3.43 -11.35
N VAL A 87 -12.04 2.83 -12.33
CA VAL A 87 -10.60 2.54 -12.26
C VAL A 87 -9.95 3.22 -13.45
N THR A 88 -8.97 4.09 -13.20
CA THR A 88 -8.22 4.81 -14.24
C THR A 88 -6.84 4.18 -14.43
N LYS A 89 -6.44 3.97 -15.68
CA LYS A 89 -5.10 3.52 -16.08
C LYS A 89 -4.31 4.69 -16.66
N LEU A 90 -3.17 5.02 -16.06
CA LEU A 90 -2.25 6.05 -16.51
C LEU A 90 -0.95 5.42 -16.99
N ARG A 91 -0.35 5.95 -18.04
CA ARG A 91 1.01 5.54 -18.44
C ARG A 91 2.02 6.10 -17.44
N ALA A 92 2.86 5.25 -16.84
CA ALA A 92 3.78 5.69 -15.79
C ALA A 92 4.87 6.65 -16.30
N SER A 93 5.27 6.55 -17.57
CA SER A 93 6.32 7.42 -18.13
C SER A 93 5.93 8.90 -18.16
N ASP A 94 4.69 9.22 -18.56
CA ASP A 94 4.24 10.60 -18.83
C ASP A 94 2.91 10.99 -18.17
N GLY A 95 2.22 10.04 -17.51
CA GLY A 95 0.92 10.27 -16.86
C GLY A 95 -0.27 10.32 -17.82
N ALA A 96 -0.09 9.99 -19.09
CA ALA A 96 -1.18 9.98 -20.06
C ALA A 96 -2.25 8.96 -19.67
N THR A 97 -3.52 9.37 -19.68
CA THR A 97 -4.67 8.48 -19.44
C THR A 97 -4.82 7.50 -20.61
N LEU A 98 -4.71 6.21 -20.33
CA LEU A 98 -4.88 5.13 -21.30
C LEU A 98 -6.30 4.56 -21.32
N GLY A 99 -7.05 4.75 -20.23
CA GLY A 99 -8.44 4.34 -20.13
C GLY A 99 -9.03 4.62 -18.74
N THR A 100 -10.35 4.73 -18.72
CA THR A 100 -11.15 4.79 -17.47
C THR A 100 -12.24 3.75 -17.59
N PHE A 101 -12.30 2.84 -16.63
CA PHE A 101 -13.16 1.67 -16.63
C PHE A 101 -14.22 1.80 -15.55
N SER A 102 -15.44 1.43 -15.84
CA SER A 102 -16.60 1.46 -14.93
C SER A 102 -17.14 0.05 -14.68
N GLY A 103 -18.18 -0.05 -13.85
CA GLY A 103 -18.81 -1.32 -13.51
C GLY A 103 -18.39 -1.87 -12.15
N PHE A 104 -17.74 -1.04 -11.34
CA PHE A 104 -17.36 -1.36 -9.97
C PHE A 104 -18.37 -0.80 -8.96
N ASN A 105 -18.39 -1.37 -7.77
CA ASN A 105 -19.15 -0.83 -6.63
C ASN A 105 -18.16 -0.36 -5.56
N ASN A 106 -17.91 0.95 -5.54
CA ASN A 106 -17.01 1.60 -4.59
C ASN A 106 -15.60 0.94 -4.57
N PRO A 107 -14.84 1.00 -5.69
CA PRO A 107 -13.50 0.42 -5.76
C PRO A 107 -12.55 1.16 -4.81
N SER A 108 -11.74 0.43 -4.06
CA SER A 108 -10.92 0.98 -2.98
C SER A 108 -9.43 0.82 -3.24
N PHE A 109 -8.94 -0.40 -3.39
CA PHE A 109 -7.52 -0.66 -3.61
C PHE A 109 -7.28 -1.46 -4.88
N VAL A 110 -6.05 -1.38 -5.35
CA VAL A 110 -5.59 -2.07 -6.55
C VAL A 110 -4.34 -2.88 -6.22
N GLY A 111 -4.30 -4.12 -6.70
CA GLY A 111 -3.13 -5.00 -6.64
C GLY A 111 -2.76 -5.51 -8.03
N PHE A 112 -1.56 -6.07 -8.19
CA PHE A 112 -1.06 -6.63 -9.43
C PHE A 112 -0.41 -8.00 -9.19
N ASP A 113 -0.77 -9.01 -10.01
CA ASP A 113 -0.29 -10.40 -9.87
C ASP A 113 0.79 -10.80 -10.89
N GLY A 114 1.32 -9.81 -11.63
CA GLY A 114 2.26 -10.06 -12.73
C GLY A 114 1.59 -10.21 -14.10
N SER A 115 0.27 -10.43 -14.13
CA SER A 115 -0.50 -10.68 -15.37
C SER A 115 -1.82 -9.92 -15.42
N ASN A 116 -2.43 -9.67 -14.27
CA ASN A 116 -3.74 -9.03 -14.15
C ASN A 116 -3.75 -8.01 -13.02
N THR A 117 -4.66 -7.07 -13.13
CA THR A 117 -4.96 -6.11 -12.08
C THR A 117 -6.12 -6.62 -11.22
N TRP A 118 -6.02 -6.47 -9.91
CA TRP A 118 -7.02 -6.88 -8.94
C TRP A 118 -7.55 -5.67 -8.19
N VAL A 119 -8.85 -5.54 -8.08
CA VAL A 119 -9.50 -4.36 -7.47
C VAL A 119 -10.42 -4.81 -6.36
N SER A 120 -10.19 -4.35 -5.12
CA SER A 120 -11.13 -4.54 -4.02
C SER A 120 -12.29 -3.56 -4.15
N THR A 121 -13.49 -4.03 -3.87
CA THR A 121 -14.72 -3.26 -3.93
C THR A 121 -15.66 -3.65 -2.79
N ASN A 122 -16.76 -2.92 -2.61
CA ASN A 122 -17.78 -3.31 -1.64
C ASN A 122 -18.52 -4.61 -2.00
N SER A 123 -18.41 -5.07 -3.24
CA SER A 123 -19.06 -6.30 -3.73
C SER A 123 -18.13 -7.51 -3.77
N GLY A 124 -16.83 -7.32 -3.51
CA GLY A 124 -15.80 -8.36 -3.60
C GLY A 124 -14.55 -7.89 -4.33
N VAL A 125 -13.77 -8.83 -4.81
CA VAL A 125 -12.53 -8.57 -5.55
C VAL A 125 -12.75 -8.84 -7.03
N TYR A 126 -12.38 -7.89 -7.88
CA TYR A 126 -12.50 -7.96 -9.34
C TYR A 126 -11.13 -8.22 -9.95
N LYS A 127 -11.10 -9.10 -10.96
CA LYS A 127 -9.92 -9.37 -11.77
C LYS A 127 -10.08 -8.69 -13.13
N LEU A 128 -9.11 -7.85 -13.51
CA LEU A 128 -9.13 -7.08 -14.75
C LEU A 128 -8.00 -7.52 -15.68
N ARG A 129 -8.29 -7.55 -16.99
CA ARG A 129 -7.27 -7.74 -18.01
C ARG A 129 -6.34 -6.52 -18.09
N LEU A 130 -5.05 -6.77 -18.03
CA LEU A 130 -4.04 -5.72 -18.04
C LEU A 130 -4.05 -4.87 -19.33
N ALA A 131 -4.36 -5.49 -20.47
CA ALA A 131 -4.30 -4.83 -21.77
C ALA A 131 -5.34 -3.70 -21.90
N ASP A 132 -6.59 -3.97 -21.57
CA ASP A 132 -7.74 -3.12 -21.88
C ASP A 132 -8.68 -2.82 -20.69
N GLY A 133 -8.34 -3.30 -19.49
CA GLY A 133 -9.14 -3.09 -18.27
C GLY A 133 -10.47 -3.86 -18.25
N ALA A 134 -10.68 -4.80 -19.18
CA ALA A 134 -11.88 -5.61 -19.19
C ALA A 134 -12.01 -6.44 -17.91
N ILE A 135 -13.18 -6.42 -17.28
CA ILE A 135 -13.49 -7.27 -16.13
C ILE A 135 -13.53 -8.73 -16.61
N LEU A 136 -12.60 -9.54 -16.11
CA LEU A 136 -12.52 -10.97 -16.42
C LEU A 136 -13.39 -11.80 -15.48
N ALA A 137 -13.44 -11.39 -14.20
CA ALA A 137 -14.21 -12.07 -13.18
C ALA A 137 -14.42 -11.16 -11.95
N SER A 138 -15.40 -11.53 -11.12
CA SER A 138 -15.62 -10.96 -9.79
C SER A 138 -15.79 -12.09 -8.78
N TYR A 139 -15.17 -11.93 -7.63
CA TYR A 139 -15.16 -12.94 -6.56
C TYR A 139 -15.80 -12.35 -5.30
N PRO A 140 -16.91 -12.92 -4.82
CA PRO A 140 -17.67 -12.37 -3.70
C PRO A 140 -16.98 -12.70 -2.37
N VAL A 141 -15.99 -11.91 -2.01
CA VAL A 141 -15.41 -11.91 -0.67
C VAL A 141 -15.68 -10.53 -0.05
N ALA A 142 -15.92 -10.49 1.26
CA ALA A 142 -16.24 -9.25 1.96
C ALA A 142 -14.98 -8.38 2.09
N ALA A 143 -14.57 -7.70 1.01
CA ALA A 143 -13.34 -6.92 0.94
C ALA A 143 -13.57 -5.41 1.09
N TYR A 144 -14.42 -5.01 2.05
CA TYR A 144 -14.74 -3.60 2.29
C TYR A 144 -13.49 -2.81 2.71
N TRP A 145 -13.06 -1.85 1.88
CA TRP A 145 -11.98 -0.89 2.20
C TRP A 145 -10.62 -1.52 2.53
N GLY A 146 -10.39 -2.78 2.12
CA GLY A 146 -9.17 -3.51 2.39
C GLY A 146 -8.21 -3.54 1.20
N GLU A 147 -6.92 -3.54 1.51
CA GLU A 147 -5.85 -3.65 0.52
C GLU A 147 -5.82 -5.04 -0.13
N VAL A 148 -5.40 -5.10 -1.39
CA VAL A 148 -5.19 -6.34 -2.14
C VAL A 148 -3.71 -6.49 -2.45
N LYS A 149 -3.14 -7.66 -2.12
CA LYS A 149 -1.71 -7.94 -2.31
C LYS A 149 -1.49 -9.31 -2.92
N PHE A 150 -0.49 -9.42 -3.78
CA PHE A 150 0.00 -10.68 -4.34
C PHE A 150 1.25 -11.13 -3.58
N ASP A 151 1.32 -12.40 -3.18
CA ASP A 151 2.46 -12.99 -2.46
C ASP A 151 3.43 -13.75 -3.38
N GLY A 152 3.23 -13.66 -4.70
CA GLY A 152 3.96 -14.42 -5.69
C GLY A 152 3.24 -15.69 -6.14
N VAL A 153 2.21 -16.14 -5.41
CA VAL A 153 1.40 -17.34 -5.69
C VAL A 153 -0.08 -17.02 -5.68
N ASN A 154 -0.58 -16.37 -4.62
CA ASN A 154 -1.99 -16.09 -4.37
C ASN A 154 -2.27 -14.61 -4.12
N ILE A 155 -3.54 -14.24 -4.25
CA ILE A 155 -4.05 -12.91 -3.94
C ILE A 155 -4.58 -12.89 -2.51
N TRP A 156 -4.13 -11.94 -1.73
CA TRP A 156 -4.60 -11.68 -0.37
C TRP A 156 -5.45 -10.41 -0.35
N ALA A 157 -6.68 -10.54 0.14
CA ALA A 157 -7.63 -9.45 0.23
C ALA A 157 -8.01 -9.19 1.69
N VAL A 158 -7.62 -8.03 2.19
CA VAL A 158 -7.96 -7.60 3.56
C VAL A 158 -9.41 -7.17 3.60
N THR A 159 -10.10 -7.52 4.68
CA THR A 159 -11.47 -7.04 4.93
C THR A 159 -11.45 -5.99 6.03
N GLY A 160 -11.76 -4.74 5.68
CA GLY A 160 -11.69 -3.62 6.61
C GLY A 160 -12.57 -3.73 7.86
N THR A 161 -13.53 -4.65 7.91
CA THR A 161 -14.53 -4.74 8.99
C THR A 161 -14.63 -6.11 9.66
N SER A 162 -14.22 -7.21 9.02
CA SER A 162 -14.55 -8.57 9.48
C SER A 162 -13.44 -9.32 10.19
N ARG A 163 -12.33 -8.67 10.55
CA ARG A 163 -11.17 -9.28 11.21
C ARG A 163 -10.53 -10.43 10.42
N THR A 164 -10.67 -10.41 9.10
CA THR A 164 -10.29 -11.53 8.25
C THR A 164 -9.51 -11.03 7.05
N ILE A 165 -8.50 -11.76 6.64
CA ILE A 165 -7.89 -11.65 5.33
C ILE A 165 -8.22 -12.92 4.55
N PHE A 166 -8.63 -12.77 3.29
CA PHE A 166 -8.92 -13.90 2.41
C PHE A 166 -7.77 -14.15 1.45
N GLU A 167 -7.51 -15.42 1.20
CA GLU A 167 -6.58 -15.87 0.18
C GLU A 167 -7.35 -16.42 -1.03
N LEU A 168 -7.03 -15.92 -2.23
CA LEU A 168 -7.68 -16.29 -3.48
C LEU A 168 -6.64 -16.82 -4.47
N ARG A 169 -6.97 -17.92 -5.14
CA ARG A 169 -6.15 -18.44 -6.24
C ARG A 169 -6.30 -17.55 -7.48
N PRO A 170 -5.20 -17.02 -8.07
CA PRO A 170 -5.30 -16.08 -9.19
C PRO A 170 -5.89 -16.68 -10.47
N SER A 171 -5.76 -17.99 -10.69
CA SER A 171 -6.22 -18.64 -11.93
C SER A 171 -7.75 -18.63 -12.07
N ASP A 172 -8.46 -18.92 -10.98
CA ASP A 172 -9.92 -19.14 -10.97
C ASP A 172 -10.67 -18.38 -9.86
N GLY A 173 -9.94 -17.69 -8.97
CA GLY A 173 -10.49 -16.97 -7.82
C GLY A 173 -11.04 -17.87 -6.72
N THR A 174 -10.68 -19.15 -6.72
CA THR A 174 -11.04 -20.05 -5.62
C THR A 174 -10.58 -19.45 -4.31
N ASN A 175 -11.52 -19.29 -3.36
CA ASN A 175 -11.21 -18.92 -1.99
C ASN A 175 -10.51 -20.09 -1.28
N LEU A 176 -9.24 -19.94 -0.97
CA LEU A 176 -8.40 -20.95 -0.33
C LEU A 176 -8.53 -20.93 1.18
N GLY A 177 -8.96 -19.79 1.76
CA GLY A 177 -9.17 -19.64 3.18
C GLY A 177 -9.45 -18.22 3.61
N GLY A 178 -10.02 -18.09 4.80
CA GLY A 178 -10.14 -16.81 5.51
C GLY A 178 -9.40 -16.94 6.85
N PHE A 179 -8.44 -16.05 7.08
CA PHE A 179 -7.56 -16.12 8.24
C PHE A 179 -7.80 -14.95 9.18
N PHE A 180 -7.83 -15.24 10.47
CA PHE A 180 -8.09 -14.23 11.48
C PHE A 180 -6.90 -13.28 11.63
N THR A 181 -7.19 -11.98 11.64
CA THR A 181 -6.20 -10.91 11.80
C THR A 181 -6.45 -10.12 13.09
N GLY A 182 -7.26 -9.10 13.03
CA GLY A 182 -7.63 -8.24 14.15
C GLY A 182 -8.71 -7.23 13.75
N LEU A 183 -9.02 -6.32 14.66
CA LEU A 183 -10.05 -5.32 14.46
C LEU A 183 -9.63 -4.28 13.41
N TYR A 184 -10.49 -4.06 12.41
CA TYR A 184 -10.31 -3.06 11.37
C TYR A 184 -8.97 -3.21 10.66
N SER A 185 -8.71 -4.39 10.10
CA SER A 185 -7.53 -4.66 9.28
C SER A 185 -7.53 -3.73 8.06
N THR A 186 -6.37 -3.14 7.74
CA THR A 186 -6.27 -2.08 6.72
C THR A 186 -5.19 -2.36 5.68
N GLY A 187 -3.93 -2.11 6.00
CA GLY A 187 -2.80 -2.31 5.12
C GLY A 187 -2.19 -3.69 5.22
N VAL A 188 -1.55 -4.13 4.14
CA VAL A 188 -0.88 -5.43 4.08
C VAL A 188 0.42 -5.36 3.27
N ALA A 189 1.46 -6.02 3.76
CA ALA A 189 2.72 -6.20 3.05
C ALA A 189 3.16 -7.67 3.06
N PHE A 190 3.83 -8.09 2.00
CA PHE A 190 4.46 -9.41 1.89
C PHE A 190 5.97 -9.29 2.07
N ASP A 191 6.57 -10.09 2.98
CA ASP A 191 8.01 -10.06 3.28
C ASP A 191 8.82 -11.13 2.52
N GLY A 192 8.18 -11.82 1.58
CA GLY A 192 8.78 -12.96 0.85
C GLY A 192 8.41 -14.32 1.43
N SER A 193 7.80 -14.37 2.61
CA SER A 193 7.39 -15.60 3.29
C SER A 193 6.15 -15.43 4.16
N ASN A 194 5.80 -14.19 4.50
CA ASN A 194 4.69 -13.88 5.39
C ASN A 194 3.92 -12.63 4.94
N MET A 195 2.63 -12.62 5.24
CA MET A 195 1.80 -11.42 5.18
C MET A 195 1.81 -10.71 6.52
N TRP A 196 2.08 -9.41 6.48
CA TRP A 196 1.99 -8.51 7.63
C TRP A 196 0.77 -7.64 7.49
N VAL A 197 -0.16 -7.73 8.43
CA VAL A 197 -1.47 -7.07 8.36
C VAL A 197 -1.62 -6.08 9.51
N ALA A 198 -1.85 -4.82 9.21
CA ALA A 198 -2.11 -3.79 10.21
C ALA A 198 -3.57 -3.84 10.67
N ASN A 199 -3.78 -3.84 11.99
CA ASN A 199 -5.08 -3.87 12.65
C ASN A 199 -5.31 -2.56 13.41
N SER A 200 -6.03 -1.62 12.80
CA SER A 200 -6.16 -0.26 13.31
C SER A 200 -6.97 -0.17 14.60
N GLY A 201 -7.84 -1.15 14.87
CA GLY A 201 -8.61 -1.22 16.11
C GLY A 201 -7.86 -1.84 17.29
N ASP A 202 -6.85 -2.67 17.01
CA ASP A 202 -6.07 -3.37 18.04
C ASP A 202 -4.67 -2.77 18.26
N ASN A 203 -4.28 -1.77 17.46
CA ASN A 203 -2.97 -1.10 17.54
C ASN A 203 -1.80 -2.10 17.40
N ASN A 204 -1.93 -3.05 16.49
CA ASN A 204 -0.92 -4.06 16.24
C ASN A 204 -0.80 -4.42 14.75
N VAL A 205 0.22 -5.20 14.44
CA VAL A 205 0.34 -5.95 13.19
C VAL A 205 0.38 -7.44 13.47
N VAL A 206 -0.30 -8.22 12.64
CA VAL A 206 -0.28 -9.69 12.68
C VAL A 206 0.57 -10.18 11.53
N LYS A 207 1.45 -11.16 11.81
CA LYS A 207 2.27 -11.86 10.84
C LYS A 207 1.67 -13.23 10.57
N LEU A 208 1.31 -13.50 9.30
CA LEU A 208 0.73 -14.77 8.84
C LEU A 208 1.67 -15.42 7.84
N THR A 209 1.84 -16.73 7.89
CA THR A 209 2.55 -17.47 6.84
C THR A 209 1.87 -17.28 5.48
N ALA A 210 2.64 -17.19 4.40
CA ALA A 210 2.13 -16.98 3.04
C ALA A 210 3.12 -17.51 1.98
N GLY A 211 2.68 -17.60 0.71
CA GLY A 211 3.54 -17.93 -0.42
C GLY A 211 3.82 -19.43 -0.61
N THR A 212 3.15 -20.31 0.12
CA THR A 212 3.34 -21.75 0.01
C THR A 212 2.31 -22.45 -0.89
N GLY A 213 1.28 -21.71 -1.34
CA GLY A 213 0.22 -22.24 -2.21
C GLY A 213 -0.89 -22.99 -1.48
N GLY A 214 -1.06 -22.78 -0.18
CA GLY A 214 -2.31 -23.09 0.51
C GLY A 214 -2.28 -23.98 1.73
N VAL A 215 -1.39 -24.95 1.88
CA VAL A 215 -1.54 -25.97 2.98
C VAL A 215 -1.02 -25.46 4.33
N HIS A 216 -0.19 -24.43 4.33
CA HIS A 216 0.41 -23.84 5.53
C HIS A 216 0.30 -22.32 5.56
N ASP A 217 -0.50 -21.72 4.65
CA ASP A 217 -0.71 -20.30 4.60
C ASP A 217 -1.72 -19.85 5.67
N GLY A 218 -1.63 -18.59 6.08
CA GLY A 218 -2.53 -17.99 7.06
C GLY A 218 -2.30 -18.38 8.52
N VAL A 219 -1.26 -19.14 8.85
CA VAL A 219 -0.91 -19.43 10.24
C VAL A 219 -0.35 -18.16 10.90
N ASN A 220 -0.97 -17.75 12.01
CA ASN A 220 -0.46 -16.64 12.81
C ASN A 220 0.85 -17.04 13.51
N VAL A 221 1.95 -16.42 13.09
CA VAL A 221 3.29 -16.66 13.67
C VAL A 221 3.75 -15.52 14.58
N GLY A 222 2.95 -14.46 14.73
CA GLY A 222 3.23 -13.38 15.67
C GLY A 222 2.22 -12.23 15.59
N THR A 223 2.05 -11.55 16.72
CA THR A 223 1.27 -10.31 16.84
C THR A 223 2.13 -9.29 17.58
N PHE A 224 2.36 -8.14 16.95
CA PHE A 224 3.34 -7.15 17.43
C PHE A 224 2.66 -5.80 17.60
N GLY A 225 2.82 -5.19 18.78
CA GLY A 225 2.32 -3.85 19.07
C GLY A 225 3.04 -2.78 18.25
N VAL A 226 2.28 -1.81 17.75
CA VAL A 226 2.77 -0.62 17.05
C VAL A 226 2.09 0.64 17.64
N GLY A 227 2.20 1.78 16.98
CA GLY A 227 1.47 2.97 17.40
C GLY A 227 -0.04 2.87 17.20
N THR A 228 -0.78 3.93 17.53
CA THR A 228 -2.25 3.93 17.51
C THR A 228 -2.79 4.07 16.09
N ARG A 229 -3.86 3.32 15.79
CA ARG A 229 -4.56 3.30 14.50
C ARG A 229 -3.61 3.03 13.33
N PRO A 230 -2.85 1.91 13.32
CA PRO A 230 -1.98 1.57 12.21
C PRO A 230 -2.78 1.40 10.91
N ARG A 231 -2.18 1.82 9.78
CA ARG A 231 -2.80 1.83 8.45
C ARG A 231 -1.96 1.10 7.42
N GLY A 232 -1.18 1.81 6.64
CA GLY A 232 -0.33 1.26 5.59
C GLY A 232 0.85 0.47 6.17
N VAL A 233 1.23 -0.58 5.45
CA VAL A 233 2.39 -1.43 5.78
C VAL A 233 3.27 -1.54 4.55
N ALA A 234 4.59 -1.45 4.71
CA ALA A 234 5.55 -1.71 3.64
C ALA A 234 6.71 -2.58 4.15
N PHE A 235 7.32 -3.32 3.25
CA PHE A 235 8.53 -4.10 3.48
C PHE A 235 9.68 -3.51 2.68
N ASP A 236 10.84 -3.28 3.32
CA ASP A 236 12.03 -2.68 2.70
C ASP A 236 13.09 -3.71 2.27
N GLY A 237 12.78 -5.00 2.38
CA GLY A 237 13.70 -6.09 2.15
C GLY A 237 14.30 -6.68 3.45
N THR A 238 14.12 -5.99 4.58
CA THR A 238 14.65 -6.39 5.91
C THR A 238 13.65 -6.12 7.03
N ASN A 239 12.98 -4.98 6.98
CA ASN A 239 12.10 -4.47 8.03
C ASN A 239 10.70 -4.18 7.50
N ILE A 240 9.75 -4.19 8.41
CA ILE A 240 8.36 -3.81 8.20
C ILE A 240 8.16 -2.39 8.73
N TRP A 241 7.57 -1.54 7.90
CA TRP A 241 7.25 -0.16 8.22
C TRP A 241 5.74 0.03 8.28
N VAL A 242 5.26 0.62 9.37
CA VAL A 242 3.83 0.75 9.67
C VAL A 242 3.47 2.20 9.98
N ALA A 243 2.59 2.80 9.18
CA ALA A 243 2.07 4.14 9.46
C ALA A 243 1.08 4.11 10.62
N ASN A 244 1.34 4.87 11.68
CA ASN A 244 0.49 5.00 12.86
C ASN A 244 -0.31 6.30 12.74
N GLN A 245 -1.51 6.21 12.18
CA GLN A 245 -2.35 7.38 11.89
C GLN A 245 -2.67 8.21 13.13
N GLY A 246 -2.88 7.57 14.27
CA GLY A 246 -3.27 8.23 15.50
C GLY A 246 -2.12 8.96 16.21
N ASP A 247 -0.87 8.54 15.98
CA ASP A 247 0.31 9.07 16.68
C ASP A 247 1.17 9.99 15.81
N ASN A 248 0.86 10.10 14.52
CA ASN A 248 1.69 10.84 13.54
C ASN A 248 3.12 10.30 13.46
N THR A 249 3.25 8.98 13.51
CA THR A 249 4.54 8.28 13.47
C THR A 249 4.53 7.12 12.50
N VAL A 250 5.71 6.57 12.24
CA VAL A 250 5.91 5.28 11.56
C VAL A 250 6.71 4.38 12.49
N SER A 251 6.23 3.15 12.71
CA SER A 251 6.97 2.11 13.43
C SER A 251 7.81 1.28 12.45
N GLU A 252 9.04 0.95 12.83
CA GLU A 252 9.93 0.03 12.16
C GLU A 252 10.08 -1.24 13.00
N LEU A 253 9.78 -2.40 12.39
CA LEU A 253 9.91 -3.71 13.02
C LEU A 253 10.82 -4.60 12.17
N ARG A 254 11.68 -5.38 12.82
CA ARG A 254 12.46 -6.40 12.13
C ARG A 254 11.55 -7.49 11.59
N ALA A 255 11.59 -7.76 10.27
CA ALA A 255 10.68 -8.72 9.66
C ALA A 255 10.91 -10.17 10.13
N SER A 256 12.14 -10.53 10.55
CA SER A 256 12.43 -11.89 11.00
C SER A 256 11.70 -12.29 12.29
N ASP A 257 11.62 -11.39 13.29
CA ASP A 257 11.12 -11.68 14.64
C ASP A 257 10.07 -10.69 15.17
N GLY A 258 9.77 -9.60 14.45
CA GLY A 258 8.81 -8.57 14.85
C GLY A 258 9.31 -7.61 15.92
N THR A 259 10.61 -7.67 16.26
CA THR A 259 11.20 -6.74 17.23
C THR A 259 11.09 -5.30 16.73
N THR A 260 10.55 -4.39 17.54
CA THR A 260 10.54 -2.96 17.24
C THR A 260 11.95 -2.40 17.23
N ILE A 261 12.34 -1.81 16.10
CA ILE A 261 13.67 -1.17 15.91
C ILE A 261 13.56 0.31 16.29
N GLY A 262 12.50 0.98 15.83
CA GLY A 262 12.31 2.40 16.07
C GLY A 262 10.89 2.87 15.80
N THR A 263 10.64 4.13 16.19
CA THR A 263 9.43 4.87 15.86
C THR A 263 9.84 6.29 15.51
N TYR A 264 9.41 6.73 14.30
CA TYR A 264 9.87 7.98 13.71
C TYR A 264 8.70 8.93 13.50
N PRO A 265 8.84 10.22 13.85
CA PRO A 265 7.79 11.20 13.59
C PRO A 265 7.69 11.50 12.10
N VAL A 266 6.46 11.69 11.61
CA VAL A 266 6.13 12.09 10.25
C VAL A 266 5.07 13.20 10.27
N GLY A 267 4.47 13.53 9.14
CA GLY A 267 3.37 14.50 9.10
C GLY A 267 2.08 13.97 9.71
N SER A 268 1.02 14.79 9.66
CA SER A 268 -0.26 14.51 10.32
C SER A 268 -1.07 13.41 9.61
N SER A 269 -1.64 12.51 10.41
CA SER A 269 -2.49 11.40 9.95
C SER A 269 -1.84 10.55 8.85
N PRO A 270 -0.67 9.92 9.11
CA PRO A 270 -0.01 9.07 8.12
C PRO A 270 -0.86 7.83 7.79
N ILE A 271 -0.93 7.45 6.51
CA ILE A 271 -1.76 6.33 6.03
C ILE A 271 -1.06 5.40 5.06
N GLY A 272 -0.53 5.88 3.93
CA GLY A 272 0.16 5.07 2.94
C GLY A 272 1.65 5.00 3.21
N VAL A 273 2.28 3.84 3.01
CA VAL A 273 3.74 3.65 3.11
C VAL A 273 4.22 2.90 1.89
N ALA A 274 5.35 3.33 1.33
CA ALA A 274 6.02 2.62 0.23
C ALA A 274 7.54 2.72 0.36
N PHE A 275 8.25 1.73 -0.17
CA PHE A 275 9.70 1.69 -0.28
C PHE A 275 10.14 1.94 -1.73
N ASP A 276 11.12 2.81 -1.93
CA ASP A 276 11.64 3.17 -3.26
C ASP A 276 12.94 2.41 -3.64
N GLY A 277 13.34 1.44 -2.83
CA GLY A 277 14.61 0.73 -2.95
C GLY A 277 15.73 1.30 -2.07
N ALA A 278 15.53 2.48 -1.48
CA ALA A 278 16.50 3.13 -0.61
C ALA A 278 15.86 3.86 0.59
N ASN A 279 14.65 4.39 0.43
CA ASN A 279 13.97 5.23 1.40
C ASN A 279 12.53 4.78 1.61
N ILE A 280 11.99 5.11 2.78
CA ILE A 280 10.57 4.94 3.09
C ILE A 280 9.82 6.25 2.83
N TRP A 281 8.72 6.15 2.11
CA TRP A 281 7.84 7.24 1.80
C TRP A 281 6.50 7.05 2.50
N VAL A 282 6.03 8.10 3.19
CA VAL A 282 4.83 8.05 4.03
C VAL A 282 3.87 9.15 3.63
N VAL A 283 2.66 8.78 3.28
CA VAL A 283 1.58 9.71 2.95
C VAL A 283 0.97 10.28 4.22
N ASN A 284 0.99 11.60 4.37
CA ASN A 284 0.41 12.34 5.50
C ASN A 284 -0.92 12.97 5.05
N SER A 285 -2.04 12.28 5.30
CA SER A 285 -3.33 12.70 4.76
C SER A 285 -3.86 14.00 5.38
N GLY A 286 -3.49 14.28 6.64
CA GLY A 286 -3.90 15.49 7.33
C GLY A 286 -3.19 16.76 6.84
N ASP A 287 -1.95 16.64 6.35
CA ASP A 287 -1.13 17.78 5.92
C ASP A 287 -1.12 17.98 4.40
N GLY A 288 -1.63 17.03 3.61
CA GLY A 288 -1.48 17.06 2.15
C GLY A 288 -0.02 16.93 1.70
N THR A 289 0.77 16.10 2.40
CA THR A 289 2.20 15.94 2.15
C THR A 289 2.62 14.47 2.11
N VAL A 290 3.86 14.25 1.70
CA VAL A 290 4.57 12.96 1.83
C VAL A 290 5.88 13.18 2.55
N SER A 291 6.17 12.40 3.59
CA SER A 291 7.47 12.36 4.26
C SER A 291 8.37 11.31 3.60
N LYS A 292 9.67 11.60 3.50
CA LYS A 292 10.72 10.67 3.06
C LYS A 292 11.70 10.44 4.20
N LEU A 293 11.89 9.18 4.58
CA LEU A 293 12.76 8.70 5.66
C LEU A 293 13.93 7.91 5.09
#